data_07a825814fd5632aa5ff5f87bad59da5
#
_entry.id   07a825814fd5632aa5ff5f87bad59da5
#
_cell.length_a   1.000
_cell.length_b   1.000
_cell.length_c   1.000
_cell.angle_alpha   90.00
_cell.angle_beta   90.00
_cell.angle_gamma   90.00
#
_symmetry.space_group_name_H-M   'P 1'
#
loop_
_entity.id
_entity.type
_entity.pdbx_description
1 polymer ?
#
loop_
_entity_poly.entity_id
_entity_poly.type
_entity_poly.pdbx_seq_one_letter_code
_entity_poly.pdbx_strand_id
1 'polypeptide(L)'
;MRFIKKVLAIGSTTLMLLSASAHAVTEVQWWHAMGGVNGERVDKIASDFNASQSQYKIVPVYKGNYTETMTAAIAAFRAKSHPHIVQVFEVGTATMMAAKGAVYPVEQVMKMAGEKFDKSDFLPAVISYYQTPQGELLSMPFNSSTPVLWYNADALKKAGVGVPITWAEMKTASEKLIASGMDCGFSFGWQSWVMVENYSAWHNLEIGTKENGFAGLDTKFSINNNHVKRILGQISDWSKTGLFKYGGRRGDSLSMFTNGECAMWMNSSAYYGSIKKQAKFNYGQSMLPLDTEASSMRQNSVIGGATLWVLKGHDNDEYKGVAKFMTYLSSPEVQSWWHQETGYVPITKSAYELSKKQGFYQTNPGTDTAILQLNLNQPTPNSRGLRFGNFVQIRDIINEEMEAIWNGSKSSSNAMDAAAKRGNALLRKFERANR
;
A
#
# COMPACT_ATOMS: atom_id res chain seq x y z
N MET A 1 -61.20 5.84 80.95
CA MET A 1 -60.98 5.16 79.62
C MET A 1 -60.30 6.15 78.71
N ARG A 2 -58.97 5.95 78.44
CA ARG A 2 -58.16 6.82 77.59
C ARG A 2 -57.83 6.10 76.33
N PHE A 3 -58.29 6.56 75.13
CA PHE A 3 -57.97 6.08 73.84
C PHE A 3 -56.62 6.69 73.39
N ILE A 4 -55.64 5.85 73.14
CA ILE A 4 -54.35 6.24 72.58
C ILE A 4 -54.49 6.11 71.01
N LYS A 5 -54.40 7.23 70.29
CA LYS A 5 -54.29 7.24 68.81
C LYS A 5 -52.83 7.01 68.42
N LYS A 6 -52.54 5.89 67.73
CA LYS A 6 -51.25 5.66 67.06
C LYS A 6 -51.28 6.39 65.70
N VAL A 7 -50.37 7.32 65.49
CA VAL A 7 -50.12 7.95 64.18
C VAL A 7 -49.05 7.10 63.47
N LEU A 8 -49.43 6.52 62.35
CA LEU A 8 -48.46 5.87 61.43
C LEU A 8 -47.87 6.96 60.52
N ALA A 9 -46.56 7.18 60.60
CA ALA A 9 -45.82 8.01 59.67
C ALA A 9 -45.37 7.13 58.52
N ILE A 10 -45.95 7.33 57.31
CA ILE A 10 -45.50 6.68 56.08
C ILE A 10 -44.37 7.55 55.50
N GLY A 11 -43.14 7.04 55.64
CA GLY A 11 -41.96 7.62 54.98
C GLY A 11 -41.92 7.22 53.53
N SER A 12 -42.23 8.17 52.65
CA SER A 12 -42.04 7.98 51.18
C SER A 12 -40.54 8.11 50.85
N THR A 13 -39.88 6.97 50.61
CA THR A 13 -38.54 6.96 50.09
C THR A 13 -38.62 7.13 48.54
N THR A 14 -38.35 8.33 48.08
CA THR A 14 -38.28 8.64 46.64
C THR A 14 -36.96 8.03 46.09
N LEU A 15 -37.09 6.90 45.39
CA LEU A 15 -35.96 6.29 44.66
C LEU A 15 -35.72 7.13 43.41
N MET A 16 -34.67 7.98 43.41
CA MET A 16 -34.19 8.62 42.19
C MET A 16 -33.55 7.55 41.33
N LEU A 17 -34.27 7.06 40.32
CA LEU A 17 -33.72 6.32 39.23
C LEU A 17 -32.89 7.27 38.37
N LEU A 18 -31.56 7.25 38.57
CA LEU A 18 -30.59 7.79 37.61
C LEU A 18 -30.72 6.97 36.32
N SER A 19 -31.51 7.48 35.38
CA SER A 19 -31.56 6.98 34.00
C SER A 19 -30.18 7.29 33.39
N ALA A 20 -29.26 6.37 33.48
CA ALA A 20 -28.09 6.38 32.61
C ALA A 20 -28.59 6.28 31.18
N SER A 21 -28.60 7.36 30.42
CA SER A 21 -28.85 7.33 28.99
C SER A 21 -27.75 6.48 28.38
N ALA A 22 -28.06 5.21 28.13
CA ALA A 22 -27.20 4.38 27.29
C ALA A 22 -27.21 5.00 25.91
N HIS A 23 -26.20 5.82 25.60
CA HIS A 23 -25.99 6.28 24.24
C HIS A 23 -25.73 5.02 23.40
N ALA A 24 -26.49 4.83 22.33
CA ALA A 24 -26.25 3.76 21.39
C ALA A 24 -24.82 3.96 20.82
N VAL A 25 -24.06 2.87 20.76
CA VAL A 25 -22.70 2.91 20.19
C VAL A 25 -22.81 3.29 18.73
N THR A 26 -22.13 4.36 18.31
CA THR A 26 -22.11 4.81 16.90
C THR A 26 -21.21 3.89 16.07
N GLU A 27 -21.78 3.20 15.08
CA GLU A 27 -21.04 2.30 14.20
C GLU A 27 -20.39 3.05 13.03
N VAL A 28 -19.14 2.74 12.74
CA VAL A 28 -18.34 3.28 11.64
C VAL A 28 -17.90 2.14 10.74
N GLN A 29 -18.43 2.07 9.52
CA GLN A 29 -18.03 1.05 8.55
C GLN A 29 -16.69 1.40 7.88
N TRP A 30 -15.79 0.44 7.84
CA TRP A 30 -14.51 0.50 7.14
C TRP A 30 -14.40 -0.61 6.10
N TRP A 31 -14.52 -0.25 4.80
CA TRP A 31 -14.32 -1.19 3.71
C TRP A 31 -12.84 -1.28 3.33
N HIS A 32 -12.31 -2.49 3.30
CA HIS A 32 -10.90 -2.75 3.08
C HIS A 32 -10.64 -3.91 2.12
N ALA A 33 -9.40 -3.97 1.60
CA ALA A 33 -8.91 -4.95 0.64
C ALA A 33 -7.86 -5.91 1.23
N MET A 34 -7.72 -5.94 2.56
CA MET A 34 -6.74 -6.80 3.23
C MET A 34 -7.28 -8.19 3.40
N GLY A 35 -6.70 -9.16 2.69
CA GLY A 35 -7.00 -10.58 2.84
C GLY A 35 -5.91 -11.34 3.60
N GLY A 36 -6.17 -12.62 3.90
CA GLY A 36 -5.23 -13.52 4.57
C GLY A 36 -4.70 -12.96 5.89
N VAL A 37 -3.42 -13.15 6.14
CA VAL A 37 -2.76 -12.72 7.39
C VAL A 37 -2.92 -11.22 7.66
N ASN A 38 -2.94 -10.38 6.63
CA ASN A 38 -3.13 -8.93 6.82
C ASN A 38 -4.59 -8.58 7.14
N GLY A 39 -5.56 -9.37 6.69
CA GLY A 39 -6.97 -9.25 7.09
C GLY A 39 -7.17 -9.52 8.58
N GLU A 40 -6.58 -10.61 9.10
CA GLU A 40 -6.59 -10.94 10.53
C GLU A 40 -6.06 -9.77 11.39
N ARG A 41 -5.05 -9.06 10.89
CA ARG A 41 -4.48 -7.89 11.58
C ARG A 41 -5.37 -6.65 11.52
N VAL A 42 -6.10 -6.45 10.42
CA VAL A 42 -7.13 -5.39 10.31
C VAL A 42 -8.25 -5.64 11.33
N ASP A 43 -8.72 -6.88 11.42
CA ASP A 43 -9.73 -7.26 12.41
C ASP A 43 -9.25 -7.02 13.84
N LYS A 44 -7.96 -7.32 14.12
CA LYS A 44 -7.34 -7.04 15.42
C LYS A 44 -7.30 -5.53 15.72
N ILE A 45 -6.87 -4.69 14.78
CA ILE A 45 -6.85 -3.22 14.96
C ILE A 45 -8.25 -2.70 15.31
N ALA A 46 -9.27 -3.14 14.58
CA ALA A 46 -10.65 -2.74 14.83
C ALA A 46 -11.14 -3.25 16.21
N SER A 47 -10.84 -4.50 16.56
CA SER A 47 -11.18 -5.08 17.85
C SER A 47 -10.52 -4.35 19.02
N ASP A 48 -9.23 -4.04 18.91
CA ASP A 48 -8.47 -3.34 19.95
C ASP A 48 -8.99 -1.90 20.14
N PHE A 49 -9.29 -1.18 19.06
CA PHE A 49 -9.94 0.12 19.13
C PHE A 49 -11.32 0.03 19.81
N ASN A 50 -12.15 -0.92 19.40
CA ASN A 50 -13.47 -1.12 19.97
C ASN A 50 -13.42 -1.47 21.46
N ALA A 51 -12.41 -2.19 21.92
CA ALA A 51 -12.19 -2.53 23.32
C ALA A 51 -11.65 -1.35 24.15
N SER A 52 -11.00 -0.36 23.53
CA SER A 52 -10.35 0.76 24.20
C SER A 52 -11.30 1.88 24.63
N GLN A 53 -12.53 1.88 24.11
CA GLN A 53 -13.55 2.91 24.38
C GLN A 53 -14.96 2.34 24.12
N SER A 54 -16.04 3.07 24.50
CA SER A 54 -17.42 2.59 24.42
C SER A 54 -18.35 3.45 23.55
N GLN A 55 -17.83 4.52 22.93
CA GLN A 55 -18.64 5.47 22.16
C GLN A 55 -18.81 5.07 20.70
N TYR A 56 -17.77 4.49 20.11
CA TYR A 56 -17.70 4.18 18.69
C TYR A 56 -17.32 2.71 18.46
N LYS A 57 -17.83 2.12 17.37
CA LYS A 57 -17.51 0.76 16.97
C LYS A 57 -17.09 0.73 15.52
N ILE A 58 -15.84 0.41 15.25
CA ILE A 58 -15.37 0.16 13.89
C ILE A 58 -15.83 -1.22 13.44
N VAL A 59 -16.46 -1.25 12.26
CA VAL A 59 -16.91 -2.48 11.60
C VAL A 59 -16.10 -2.66 10.31
N PRO A 60 -15.00 -3.44 10.34
CA PRO A 60 -14.21 -3.74 9.15
C PRO A 60 -15.00 -4.67 8.23
N VAL A 61 -15.00 -4.38 6.92
CA VAL A 61 -15.67 -5.20 5.92
C VAL A 61 -14.73 -5.46 4.75
N TYR A 62 -14.28 -6.69 4.61
CA TYR A 62 -13.48 -7.11 3.47
C TYR A 62 -14.29 -7.09 2.17
N LYS A 63 -13.80 -6.41 1.14
CA LYS A 63 -14.47 -6.22 -0.15
C LYS A 63 -13.68 -6.80 -1.34
N GLY A 64 -12.86 -7.81 -1.09
CA GLY A 64 -12.00 -8.38 -2.11
C GLY A 64 -10.69 -7.60 -2.26
N ASN A 65 -10.06 -7.66 -3.43
CA ASN A 65 -8.83 -6.93 -3.70
C ASN A 65 -9.06 -5.40 -3.85
N TYR A 66 -7.98 -4.65 -4.01
CA TYR A 66 -8.06 -3.17 -4.12
C TYR A 66 -8.98 -2.67 -5.23
N THR A 67 -8.94 -3.30 -6.41
CA THR A 67 -9.80 -2.92 -7.55
C THR A 67 -11.27 -3.20 -7.25
N GLU A 68 -11.57 -4.36 -6.66
CA GLU A 68 -12.91 -4.75 -6.24
C GLU A 68 -13.45 -3.83 -5.16
N THR A 69 -12.66 -3.53 -4.13
CA THR A 69 -13.01 -2.63 -3.03
C THR A 69 -13.33 -1.23 -3.55
N MET A 70 -12.48 -0.67 -4.42
CA MET A 70 -12.69 0.66 -5.00
C MET A 70 -13.95 0.69 -5.90
N THR A 71 -14.15 -0.33 -6.73
CA THR A 71 -15.32 -0.45 -7.61
C THR A 71 -16.62 -0.56 -6.80
N ALA A 72 -16.61 -1.38 -5.75
CA ALA A 72 -17.74 -1.52 -4.84
C ALA A 72 -18.07 -0.20 -4.13
N ALA A 73 -17.06 0.54 -3.66
CA ALA A 73 -17.27 1.83 -3.00
C ALA A 73 -17.87 2.88 -3.96
N ILE A 74 -17.42 2.94 -5.21
CA ILE A 74 -17.97 3.85 -6.24
C ILE A 74 -19.44 3.51 -6.52
N ALA A 75 -19.78 2.22 -6.65
CA ALA A 75 -21.15 1.77 -6.87
C ALA A 75 -22.06 2.10 -5.67
N ALA A 76 -21.58 1.81 -4.45
CA ALA A 76 -22.31 2.08 -3.22
C ALA A 76 -22.52 3.59 -2.97
N PHE A 77 -21.52 4.44 -3.33
CA PHE A 77 -21.68 5.89 -3.22
C PHE A 77 -22.82 6.41 -4.12
N ARG A 78 -22.90 5.92 -5.35
CA ARG A 78 -24.00 6.25 -6.26
C ARG A 78 -25.37 5.78 -5.74
N ALA A 79 -25.38 4.62 -5.05
CA ALA A 79 -26.58 4.05 -4.43
C ALA A 79 -26.89 4.63 -3.05
N LYS A 80 -26.08 5.57 -2.51
CA LYS A 80 -26.22 6.15 -1.16
C LYS A 80 -26.17 5.09 -0.04
N SER A 81 -25.37 4.04 -0.22
CA SER A 81 -25.15 2.93 0.74
C SER A 81 -23.67 2.66 0.99
N HIS A 82 -22.86 3.69 0.86
CA HIS A 82 -21.39 3.63 0.98
C HIS A 82 -20.92 3.63 2.44
N PRO A 83 -19.71 3.12 2.71
CA PRO A 83 -19.13 3.15 4.05
C PRO A 83 -18.64 4.55 4.43
N HIS A 84 -18.30 4.73 5.70
CA HIS A 84 -17.64 5.95 6.20
C HIS A 84 -16.19 6.04 5.70
N ILE A 85 -15.49 4.90 5.72
CA ILE A 85 -14.07 4.78 5.36
C ILE A 85 -13.93 3.72 4.26
N VAL A 86 -13.20 4.07 3.21
CA VAL A 86 -12.79 3.11 2.18
C VAL A 86 -11.28 3.12 1.98
N GLN A 87 -10.69 1.93 1.96
CA GLN A 87 -9.29 1.74 1.60
C GLN A 87 -9.12 1.75 0.08
N VAL A 88 -8.34 2.70 -0.42
CA VAL A 88 -8.04 2.81 -1.87
C VAL A 88 -6.53 2.80 -2.07
N PHE A 89 -6.05 1.96 -2.98
CA PHE A 89 -4.64 1.87 -3.30
C PHE A 89 -4.14 3.09 -4.08
N GLU A 90 -2.83 3.29 -4.11
CA GLU A 90 -2.17 4.50 -4.56
C GLU A 90 -2.57 4.92 -5.99
N VAL A 91 -2.77 3.96 -6.90
CA VAL A 91 -3.20 4.26 -8.29
C VAL A 91 -4.65 4.77 -8.40
N GLY A 92 -5.44 4.61 -7.36
CA GLY A 92 -6.79 5.17 -7.26
C GLY A 92 -6.81 6.66 -6.88
N THR A 93 -5.69 7.22 -6.42
CA THR A 93 -5.62 8.57 -5.84
C THR A 93 -6.18 9.66 -6.75
N ALA A 94 -5.75 9.72 -8.02
CA ALA A 94 -6.24 10.74 -8.96
C ALA A 94 -7.74 10.61 -9.22
N THR A 95 -8.28 9.39 -9.25
CA THR A 95 -9.72 9.13 -9.39
C THR A 95 -10.50 9.61 -8.17
N MET A 96 -9.98 9.36 -6.97
CA MET A 96 -10.60 9.84 -5.73
C MET A 96 -10.54 11.38 -5.62
N MET A 97 -9.43 12.00 -6.01
CA MET A 97 -9.31 13.47 -6.08
C MET A 97 -10.31 14.11 -7.06
N ALA A 98 -10.61 13.43 -8.15
CA ALA A 98 -11.57 13.88 -9.15
C ALA A 98 -13.04 13.65 -8.75
N ALA A 99 -13.29 12.84 -7.73
CA ALA A 99 -14.63 12.55 -7.22
C ALA A 99 -15.18 13.73 -6.38
N LYS A 100 -15.43 14.86 -7.05
CA LYS A 100 -15.91 16.11 -6.43
C LYS A 100 -17.17 15.86 -5.63
N GLY A 101 -17.19 16.30 -4.37
CA GLY A 101 -18.32 16.16 -3.47
C GLY A 101 -18.46 14.78 -2.79
N ALA A 102 -17.68 13.77 -3.17
CA ALA A 102 -17.75 12.45 -2.56
C ALA A 102 -16.78 12.27 -1.38
N VAL A 103 -15.64 12.95 -1.43
CA VAL A 103 -14.58 12.83 -0.43
C VAL A 103 -14.69 13.92 0.63
N TYR A 104 -14.55 13.53 1.88
CA TYR A 104 -14.33 14.46 3.00
C TYR A 104 -12.83 14.45 3.33
N PRO A 105 -12.07 15.54 3.06
CA PRO A 105 -10.64 15.57 3.35
C PRO A 105 -10.35 15.20 4.79
N VAL A 106 -9.45 14.25 5.02
CA VAL A 106 -9.19 13.74 6.37
C VAL A 106 -8.72 14.84 7.32
N GLU A 107 -7.95 15.80 6.83
CA GLU A 107 -7.50 16.95 7.63
C GLU A 107 -8.68 17.79 8.13
N GLN A 108 -9.73 17.96 7.31
CA GLN A 108 -10.95 18.64 7.72
C GLN A 108 -11.76 17.82 8.73
N VAL A 109 -11.83 16.51 8.55
CA VAL A 109 -12.50 15.59 9.49
C VAL A 109 -11.84 15.65 10.86
N MET A 110 -10.50 15.57 10.92
CA MET A 110 -9.74 15.67 12.16
C MET A 110 -9.98 17.02 12.85
N LYS A 111 -9.92 18.12 12.10
CA LYS A 111 -10.20 19.46 12.61
C LYS A 111 -11.62 19.60 13.13
N MET A 112 -12.63 19.12 12.42
CA MET A 112 -14.05 19.17 12.81
C MET A 112 -14.28 18.41 14.11
N ALA A 113 -13.61 17.27 14.31
CA ALA A 113 -13.74 16.46 15.51
C ALA A 113 -12.89 16.98 16.68
N GLY A 114 -12.04 17.98 16.48
CA GLY A 114 -11.12 18.50 17.53
C GLY A 114 -9.97 17.56 17.85
N GLU A 115 -9.66 16.60 16.98
CA GLU A 115 -8.54 15.66 17.16
C GLU A 115 -7.20 16.33 16.86
N LYS A 116 -6.18 16.00 17.65
CA LYS A 116 -4.81 16.43 17.37
C LYS A 116 -4.29 15.70 16.15
N PHE A 117 -3.81 16.46 15.17
CA PHE A 117 -3.27 15.90 13.95
C PHE A 117 -2.00 16.65 13.52
N ASP A 118 -0.84 15.98 13.67
CA ASP A 118 0.45 16.53 13.29
C ASP A 118 0.93 15.89 11.95
N LYS A 119 0.74 16.63 10.87
CA LYS A 119 1.24 16.21 9.54
C LYS A 119 2.75 16.11 9.47
N SER A 120 3.49 16.81 10.30
CA SER A 120 4.95 16.83 10.27
C SER A 120 5.60 15.54 10.75
N ASP A 121 4.86 14.70 11.49
CA ASP A 121 5.32 13.38 11.91
C ASP A 121 5.24 12.33 10.79
N PHE A 122 4.37 12.54 9.79
CA PHE A 122 4.28 11.61 8.68
C PHE A 122 5.53 11.64 7.81
N LEU A 123 5.85 10.47 7.21
CA LEU A 123 6.96 10.37 6.26
C LEU A 123 6.63 11.17 5.00
N PRO A 124 7.51 12.11 4.57
CA PRO A 124 7.25 12.95 3.40
C PRO A 124 6.96 12.16 2.12
N ALA A 125 7.67 11.05 1.88
CA ALA A 125 7.47 10.19 0.72
C ALA A 125 6.08 9.51 0.69
N VAL A 126 5.42 9.39 1.85
CA VAL A 126 4.08 8.81 1.97
C VAL A 126 3.01 9.90 1.88
N ILE A 127 3.14 10.95 2.70
CA ILE A 127 2.08 11.98 2.81
C ILE A 127 1.94 12.82 1.54
N SER A 128 3.05 13.16 0.86
CA SER A 128 3.03 13.97 -0.37
C SER A 128 2.23 13.34 -1.50
N TYR A 129 2.09 12.02 -1.50
CA TYR A 129 1.31 11.29 -2.48
C TYR A 129 -0.19 11.62 -2.40
N TYR A 130 -0.70 11.91 -1.20
CA TYR A 130 -2.12 12.07 -0.89
C TYR A 130 -2.53 13.52 -0.58
N GLN A 131 -1.62 14.46 -0.76
CA GLN A 131 -1.90 15.89 -0.57
C GLN A 131 -2.32 16.59 -1.87
N THR A 132 -3.14 17.63 -1.72
CA THR A 132 -3.38 18.60 -2.80
C THR A 132 -2.08 19.39 -3.11
N PRO A 133 -2.01 20.12 -4.25
CA PRO A 133 -0.90 21.04 -4.50
C PRO A 133 -0.72 22.10 -3.40
N GLN A 134 -1.77 22.42 -2.64
CA GLN A 134 -1.75 23.37 -1.52
C GLN A 134 -1.36 22.71 -0.19
N GLY A 135 -1.07 21.41 -0.20
CA GLY A 135 -0.62 20.66 0.98
C GLY A 135 -1.73 20.17 1.91
N GLU A 136 -3.02 20.27 1.52
CA GLU A 136 -4.12 19.68 2.28
C GLU A 136 -4.10 18.16 2.15
N LEU A 137 -4.14 17.44 3.25
CA LEU A 137 -4.20 15.97 3.26
C LEU A 137 -5.63 15.48 3.05
N LEU A 138 -5.82 14.74 1.96
CA LEU A 138 -7.15 14.25 1.53
C LEU A 138 -7.55 12.92 2.14
N SER A 139 -6.59 12.06 2.41
CA SER A 139 -6.83 10.71 2.96
C SER A 139 -5.76 10.35 3.98
N MET A 140 -6.09 9.48 4.94
CA MET A 140 -5.17 9.03 5.98
C MET A 140 -4.25 7.94 5.42
N PRO A 141 -2.93 8.13 5.35
CA PRO A 141 -2.01 7.03 5.05
C PRO A 141 -2.23 5.86 5.99
N PHE A 142 -2.16 4.64 5.47
CA PHE A 142 -2.38 3.45 6.30
C PHE A 142 -1.31 2.39 6.05
N ASN A 143 -1.33 1.77 4.88
CA ASN A 143 -0.45 0.65 4.55
C ASN A 143 0.37 0.96 3.31
N SER A 144 1.51 1.59 3.51
CA SER A 144 2.47 1.91 2.45
C SER A 144 3.59 0.88 2.42
N SER A 145 4.05 0.53 1.23
CA SER A 145 5.18 -0.39 1.02
C SER A 145 6.02 0.05 -0.16
N THR A 146 7.17 -0.58 -0.33
CA THR A 146 7.93 -0.52 -1.58
C THR A 146 8.25 -1.93 -2.05
N PRO A 147 8.53 -2.15 -3.35
CA PRO A 147 9.10 -3.42 -3.76
C PRO A 147 10.54 -3.53 -3.23
N VAL A 148 10.87 -4.73 -2.76
CA VAL A 148 12.22 -5.10 -2.31
C VAL A 148 12.64 -6.39 -2.99
N LEU A 149 13.94 -6.69 -2.98
CA LEU A 149 14.45 -7.98 -3.39
C LEU A 149 14.46 -8.92 -2.18
N TRP A 150 13.53 -9.86 -2.15
CA TRP A 150 13.55 -11.01 -1.23
C TRP A 150 14.52 -12.06 -1.74
N TYR A 151 15.28 -12.69 -0.86
CA TYR A 151 16.21 -13.74 -1.25
C TYR A 151 16.26 -14.89 -0.24
N ASN A 152 16.47 -16.09 -0.74
CA ASN A 152 16.76 -17.29 0.03
C ASN A 152 18.26 -17.32 0.34
N ALA A 153 18.62 -17.00 1.59
CA ALA A 153 20.02 -16.90 2.01
C ALA A 153 20.75 -18.24 1.94
N ASP A 154 20.04 -19.34 2.22
CA ASP A 154 20.63 -20.68 2.17
C ASP A 154 20.92 -21.09 0.73
N ALA A 155 20.03 -20.78 -0.22
CA ALA A 155 20.25 -21.06 -1.65
C ALA A 155 21.40 -20.22 -2.21
N LEU A 156 21.48 -18.92 -1.90
CA LEU A 156 22.61 -18.07 -2.30
C LEU A 156 23.94 -18.60 -1.78
N LYS A 157 23.98 -18.97 -0.49
CA LYS A 157 25.17 -19.56 0.14
C LYS A 157 25.57 -20.86 -0.53
N LYS A 158 24.63 -21.76 -0.81
CA LYS A 158 24.90 -23.04 -1.50
C LYS A 158 25.44 -22.82 -2.92
N ALA A 159 24.94 -21.82 -3.63
CA ALA A 159 25.43 -21.46 -4.97
C ALA A 159 26.74 -20.67 -4.98
N GLY A 160 27.26 -20.28 -3.81
CA GLY A 160 28.49 -19.48 -3.68
C GLY A 160 28.34 -18.07 -4.27
N VAL A 161 27.17 -17.44 -4.08
CA VAL A 161 26.89 -16.08 -4.56
C VAL A 161 26.43 -15.17 -3.41
N GLY A 162 26.76 -13.89 -3.51
CA GLY A 162 26.21 -12.84 -2.66
C GLY A 162 24.83 -12.38 -3.10
N VAL A 163 24.22 -11.51 -2.31
CA VAL A 163 22.98 -10.83 -2.67
C VAL A 163 23.27 -9.87 -3.84
N PRO A 164 22.60 -10.02 -5.00
CA PRO A 164 22.87 -9.18 -6.15
C PRO A 164 22.40 -7.74 -5.92
N ILE A 165 23.23 -6.78 -6.31
CA ILE A 165 22.95 -5.33 -6.19
C ILE A 165 22.75 -4.65 -7.53
N THR A 166 23.06 -5.35 -8.64
CA THR A 166 22.84 -4.90 -10.01
C THR A 166 22.11 -5.96 -10.84
N TRP A 167 21.50 -5.56 -11.97
CA TRP A 167 20.87 -6.51 -12.89
C TRP A 167 21.85 -7.47 -13.54
N ALA A 168 23.11 -7.05 -13.76
CA ALA A 168 24.18 -7.94 -14.22
C ALA A 168 24.48 -9.03 -13.17
N GLU A 169 24.56 -8.66 -11.89
CA GLU A 169 24.72 -9.61 -10.79
C GLU A 169 23.47 -10.51 -10.61
N MET A 170 22.25 -9.99 -10.83
CA MET A 170 21.02 -10.78 -10.83
C MET A 170 21.11 -11.93 -11.85
N LYS A 171 21.58 -11.64 -13.08
CA LYS A 171 21.82 -12.65 -14.10
C LYS A 171 22.82 -13.70 -13.63
N THR A 172 24.02 -13.26 -13.22
CA THR A 172 25.10 -14.16 -12.77
C THR A 172 24.68 -15.01 -11.57
N ALA A 173 23.99 -14.42 -10.59
CA ALA A 173 23.47 -15.15 -9.44
C ALA A 173 22.45 -16.20 -9.86
N SER A 174 21.51 -15.84 -10.76
CA SER A 174 20.49 -16.76 -11.26
C SER A 174 21.11 -17.95 -12.03
N GLU A 175 22.12 -17.71 -12.87
CA GLU A 175 22.86 -18.78 -13.57
C GLU A 175 23.48 -19.78 -12.60
N LYS A 176 24.17 -19.29 -11.54
CA LYS A 176 24.76 -20.15 -10.52
C LYS A 176 23.75 -20.87 -9.66
N LEU A 177 22.61 -20.22 -9.35
CA LEU A 177 21.50 -20.84 -8.61
C LEU A 177 20.92 -22.02 -9.40
N ILE A 178 20.65 -21.85 -10.69
CA ILE A 178 20.21 -22.94 -11.59
C ILE A 178 21.24 -24.07 -11.62
N ALA A 179 22.52 -23.74 -11.80
CA ALA A 179 23.60 -24.73 -11.80
C ALA A 179 23.73 -25.46 -10.44
N SER A 180 23.30 -24.87 -9.34
CA SER A 180 23.28 -25.50 -8.00
C SER A 180 22.04 -26.34 -7.73
N GLY A 181 21.09 -26.42 -8.69
CA GLY A 181 19.87 -27.24 -8.64
C GLY A 181 18.60 -26.49 -8.24
N MET A 182 18.57 -25.15 -8.35
CA MET A 182 17.32 -24.40 -8.24
C MET A 182 16.52 -24.46 -9.54
N ASP A 183 15.19 -24.51 -9.45
CA ASP A 183 14.31 -24.54 -10.61
C ASP A 183 14.14 -23.17 -11.27
N CYS A 184 14.49 -22.10 -10.55
CA CYS A 184 14.32 -20.72 -11.01
C CYS A 184 15.28 -19.80 -10.24
N GLY A 185 15.91 -18.85 -10.94
CA GLY A 185 16.73 -17.84 -10.32
C GLY A 185 15.89 -16.81 -9.56
N PHE A 186 14.97 -16.19 -10.26
CA PHE A 186 14.06 -15.20 -9.66
C PHE A 186 12.69 -15.15 -10.30
N SER A 187 11.75 -14.56 -9.55
CA SER A 187 10.42 -14.17 -10.00
C SER A 187 10.10 -12.76 -9.49
N PHE A 188 8.97 -12.21 -9.91
CA PHE A 188 8.39 -11.01 -9.32
C PHE A 188 6.86 -11.06 -9.33
N GLY A 189 6.23 -10.28 -8.45
CA GLY A 189 4.81 -10.00 -8.54
C GLY A 189 4.58 -8.50 -8.74
N TRP A 190 3.32 -8.07 -8.85
CA TRP A 190 2.97 -6.67 -9.14
C TRP A 190 3.81 -6.08 -10.28
N GLN A 191 3.94 -6.83 -11.36
CA GLN A 191 4.94 -6.64 -12.42
C GLN A 191 5.01 -5.22 -12.99
N SER A 192 3.86 -4.55 -13.23
CA SER A 192 3.84 -3.16 -13.68
C SER A 192 4.43 -2.21 -12.64
N TRP A 193 4.07 -2.40 -11.36
CA TRP A 193 4.57 -1.58 -10.26
C TRP A 193 6.07 -1.80 -10.00
N VAL A 194 6.53 -3.06 -10.02
CA VAL A 194 7.95 -3.40 -9.81
C VAL A 194 8.80 -3.00 -11.03
N MET A 195 8.42 -3.44 -12.24
CA MET A 195 9.29 -3.41 -13.42
C MET A 195 9.07 -2.22 -14.35
N VAL A 196 8.00 -1.45 -14.18
CA VAL A 196 7.79 -0.21 -14.95
C VAL A 196 7.85 1.00 -14.03
N GLU A 197 7.03 1.05 -13.00
CA GLU A 197 6.91 2.22 -12.14
C GLU A 197 8.13 2.38 -11.23
N ASN A 198 8.46 1.37 -10.42
CA ASN A 198 9.62 1.43 -9.53
C ASN A 198 10.95 1.30 -10.26
N TYR A 199 11.03 0.50 -11.33
CA TYR A 199 12.22 0.51 -12.18
C TYR A 199 12.51 1.91 -12.71
N SER A 200 11.51 2.61 -13.24
CA SER A 200 11.71 3.96 -13.76
C SER A 200 12.06 4.95 -12.67
N ALA A 201 11.34 4.98 -11.55
CA ALA A 201 11.63 5.87 -10.43
C ALA A 201 13.04 5.64 -9.85
N TRP A 202 13.43 4.37 -9.69
CA TRP A 202 14.73 3.93 -9.17
C TRP A 202 15.91 4.38 -10.01
N HIS A 203 15.71 4.50 -11.31
CA HIS A 203 16.71 4.97 -12.28
C HIS A 203 16.50 6.42 -12.72
N ASN A 204 15.60 7.16 -12.04
CA ASN A 204 15.24 8.54 -12.36
C ASN A 204 14.76 8.74 -13.80
N LEU A 205 14.05 7.77 -14.36
CA LEU A 205 13.45 7.83 -15.69
C LEU A 205 12.03 8.39 -15.62
N GLU A 206 11.64 9.21 -16.59
CA GLU A 206 10.29 9.73 -16.70
C GLU A 206 9.29 8.59 -16.99
N ILE A 207 8.21 8.54 -16.21
CA ILE A 207 7.08 7.62 -16.40
C ILE A 207 5.97 8.33 -17.16
N GLY A 208 5.81 9.61 -16.92
CA GLY A 208 4.89 10.47 -17.64
C GLY A 208 5.20 11.93 -17.43
N THR A 209 4.84 12.75 -18.44
CA THR A 209 5.01 14.20 -18.41
C THR A 209 4.28 14.87 -17.24
N LYS A 210 4.47 16.16 -17.04
CA LYS A 210 3.84 16.93 -15.96
C LYS A 210 4.17 16.34 -14.57
N GLU A 211 5.45 16.03 -14.34
CA GLU A 211 5.91 15.45 -13.07
C GLU A 211 5.10 14.19 -12.68
N ASN A 212 5.02 13.24 -13.59
CA ASN A 212 4.21 12.03 -13.42
C ASN A 212 2.72 12.32 -13.10
N GLY A 213 2.15 13.37 -13.70
CA GLY A 213 0.76 13.77 -13.54
C GLY A 213 0.46 14.67 -12.34
N PHE A 214 1.45 15.04 -11.51
CA PHE A 214 1.23 15.97 -10.40
C PHE A 214 0.95 17.39 -10.84
N ALA A 215 1.53 17.83 -11.97
CA ALA A 215 1.43 19.20 -12.47
C ALA A 215 0.30 19.42 -13.50
N GLY A 216 -0.52 18.41 -13.80
CA GLY A 216 -1.67 18.60 -14.68
C GLY A 216 -2.27 17.34 -15.26
N LEU A 217 -3.54 17.46 -15.68
CA LEU A 217 -4.32 16.36 -16.25
C LEU A 217 -3.95 16.03 -17.71
N ASP A 218 -3.28 16.98 -18.40
CA ASP A 218 -2.79 16.82 -19.78
C ASP A 218 -1.50 16.01 -19.89
N THR A 219 -1.20 15.23 -18.88
CA THR A 219 -0.03 14.32 -18.81
C THR A 219 -0.07 13.25 -19.90
N LYS A 220 1.11 12.78 -20.32
CA LYS A 220 1.30 11.69 -21.28
C LYS A 220 2.27 10.68 -20.72
N PHE A 221 2.06 9.40 -20.99
CA PHE A 221 2.97 8.33 -20.62
C PHE A 221 4.23 8.32 -21.47
N SER A 222 5.37 8.07 -20.82
CA SER A 222 6.71 7.88 -21.39
C SER A 222 7.28 6.50 -21.06
N ILE A 223 6.43 5.54 -20.65
CA ILE A 223 6.85 4.20 -20.20
C ILE A 223 7.48 3.33 -21.31
N ASN A 224 7.33 3.72 -22.56
CA ASN A 224 7.90 3.01 -23.71
C ASN A 224 9.31 3.52 -24.11
N ASN A 225 10.07 4.05 -23.15
CA ASN A 225 11.46 4.45 -23.35
C ASN A 225 12.38 3.23 -23.58
N ASN A 226 13.57 3.47 -24.14
CA ASN A 226 14.50 2.41 -24.52
C ASN A 226 14.98 1.56 -23.33
N HIS A 227 15.13 2.13 -22.13
CA HIS A 227 15.59 1.41 -20.95
C HIS A 227 14.56 0.39 -20.48
N VAL A 228 13.27 0.79 -20.38
CA VAL A 228 12.18 -0.13 -20.04
C VAL A 228 12.04 -1.23 -21.09
N LYS A 229 12.04 -0.87 -22.39
CA LYS A 229 11.97 -1.87 -23.48
C LYS A 229 13.13 -2.88 -23.41
N ARG A 230 14.36 -2.40 -23.17
CA ARG A 230 15.55 -3.24 -23.07
C ARG A 230 15.48 -4.22 -21.90
N ILE A 231 15.22 -3.73 -20.68
CA ILE A 231 15.20 -4.60 -19.49
C ILE A 231 14.10 -5.67 -19.59
N LEU A 232 12.90 -5.31 -20.05
CA LEU A 232 11.83 -6.28 -20.27
C LEU A 232 12.17 -7.30 -21.34
N GLY A 233 12.86 -6.90 -22.40
CA GLY A 233 13.37 -7.81 -23.44
C GLY A 233 14.41 -8.79 -22.88
N GLN A 234 15.37 -8.32 -22.08
CA GLN A 234 16.36 -9.17 -21.41
C GLN A 234 15.69 -10.18 -20.48
N ILE A 235 14.72 -9.76 -19.66
CA ILE A 235 13.99 -10.68 -18.77
C ILE A 235 13.20 -11.71 -19.57
N SER A 236 12.62 -11.33 -20.71
CA SER A 236 11.98 -12.28 -21.62
C SER A 236 12.96 -13.33 -22.16
N ASP A 237 14.18 -12.93 -22.49
CA ASP A 237 15.20 -13.89 -22.88
C ASP A 237 15.64 -14.80 -21.72
N TRP A 238 15.73 -14.25 -20.53
CA TRP A 238 16.04 -15.02 -19.30
C TRP A 238 14.93 -16.01 -18.93
N SER A 239 13.67 -15.74 -19.30
CA SER A 239 12.59 -16.69 -19.08
C SER A 239 12.75 -17.98 -19.89
N LYS A 240 13.36 -17.90 -21.08
CA LYS A 240 13.63 -19.05 -21.96
C LYS A 240 14.68 -20.01 -21.40
N THR A 241 15.51 -19.52 -20.48
CA THR A 241 16.61 -20.29 -19.85
C THR A 241 16.33 -20.62 -18.38
N GLY A 242 15.14 -20.30 -17.87
CA GLY A 242 14.75 -20.56 -16.49
C GLY A 242 15.34 -19.59 -15.45
N LEU A 243 16.13 -18.58 -15.85
CA LEU A 243 16.65 -17.59 -14.93
C LEU A 243 15.52 -16.76 -14.29
N PHE A 244 14.48 -16.48 -15.06
CA PHE A 244 13.25 -15.85 -14.64
C PHE A 244 12.05 -16.74 -14.90
N LYS A 245 11.11 -16.82 -13.94
CA LYS A 245 9.78 -17.42 -14.15
C LYS A 245 8.69 -16.44 -13.79
N TYR A 246 7.72 -16.27 -14.67
CA TYR A 246 6.51 -15.51 -14.39
C TYR A 246 5.50 -16.38 -13.63
N GLY A 247 5.06 -15.93 -12.45
CA GLY A 247 4.15 -16.69 -11.58
C GLY A 247 2.77 -16.05 -11.40
N GLY A 248 2.38 -15.12 -12.29
CA GLY A 248 1.09 -14.43 -12.22
C GLY A 248 1.17 -13.01 -11.67
N ARG A 249 0.02 -12.36 -11.64
CA ARG A 249 -0.12 -10.97 -11.18
C ARG A 249 -0.09 -10.86 -9.65
N ARG A 250 0.18 -9.68 -9.13
CA ARG A 250 0.12 -9.33 -7.70
C ARG A 250 1.04 -10.21 -6.83
N GLY A 251 0.46 -11.03 -5.96
CA GLY A 251 1.17 -11.94 -5.07
C GLY A 251 1.14 -13.40 -5.51
N ASP A 252 0.66 -13.69 -6.70
CA ASP A 252 0.42 -15.06 -7.17
C ASP A 252 1.69 -15.91 -7.18
N SER A 253 2.86 -15.27 -7.40
CA SER A 253 4.19 -15.91 -7.37
C SER A 253 4.79 -16.09 -5.97
N LEU A 254 4.06 -15.76 -4.88
CA LEU A 254 4.58 -15.92 -3.51
C LEU A 254 5.02 -17.35 -3.22
N SER A 255 4.22 -18.33 -3.63
CA SER A 255 4.51 -19.76 -3.39
C SER A 255 5.80 -20.22 -4.09
N MET A 256 6.14 -19.65 -5.25
CA MET A 256 7.40 -19.99 -5.93
C MET A 256 8.62 -19.61 -5.09
N PHE A 257 8.54 -18.52 -4.33
CA PHE A 257 9.59 -18.13 -3.39
C PHE A 257 9.52 -18.94 -2.08
N THR A 258 8.36 -18.98 -1.42
CA THR A 258 8.23 -19.60 -0.09
C THR A 258 8.42 -21.11 -0.09
N ASN A 259 8.15 -21.78 -1.22
CA ASN A 259 8.44 -23.22 -1.41
C ASN A 259 9.86 -23.48 -1.90
N GLY A 260 10.66 -22.45 -2.18
CA GLY A 260 12.04 -22.58 -2.63
C GLY A 260 12.19 -22.97 -4.11
N GLU A 261 11.18 -22.77 -4.95
CA GLU A 261 11.29 -22.94 -6.40
C GLU A 261 12.17 -21.86 -7.01
N CYS A 262 11.92 -20.59 -6.69
CA CYS A 262 12.76 -19.45 -7.06
C CYS A 262 13.55 -18.95 -5.84
N ALA A 263 14.85 -18.76 -6.01
CA ALA A 263 15.73 -18.30 -4.93
C ALA A 263 15.57 -16.81 -4.59
N MET A 264 15.07 -16.01 -5.53
CA MET A 264 14.89 -14.58 -5.36
C MET A 264 13.49 -14.15 -5.83
N TRP A 265 12.96 -13.09 -5.22
CA TRP A 265 11.63 -12.59 -5.53
C TRP A 265 11.54 -11.08 -5.32
N MET A 266 11.20 -10.33 -6.36
CA MET A 266 10.94 -8.91 -6.22
C MET A 266 9.45 -8.66 -6.01
N ASN A 267 9.10 -8.16 -4.84
CA ASN A 267 7.72 -7.82 -4.50
C ASN A 267 7.68 -6.91 -3.26
N SER A 268 6.48 -6.49 -2.90
CA SER A 268 6.23 -5.62 -1.76
C SER A 268 6.91 -6.12 -0.47
N SER A 269 7.47 -5.18 0.29
CA SER A 269 7.94 -5.43 1.66
C SER A 269 6.84 -5.99 2.56
N ALA A 270 5.57 -5.70 2.26
CA ALA A 270 4.39 -6.15 3.00
C ALA A 270 4.10 -7.67 2.92
N TYR A 271 4.92 -8.42 2.19
CA TYR A 271 4.88 -9.89 2.26
C TYR A 271 5.67 -10.47 3.43
N TYR A 272 6.34 -9.64 4.24
CA TYR A 272 7.13 -10.09 5.39
C TYR A 272 6.37 -11.08 6.29
N GLY A 273 5.15 -10.73 6.73
CA GLY A 273 4.36 -11.61 7.58
C GLY A 273 4.01 -12.96 6.94
N SER A 274 3.73 -12.97 5.63
CA SER A 274 3.44 -14.19 4.87
C SER A 274 4.70 -15.05 4.69
N ILE A 275 5.82 -14.44 4.33
CA ILE A 275 7.11 -15.13 4.16
C ILE A 275 7.57 -15.72 5.49
N LYS A 276 7.50 -14.95 6.59
CA LYS A 276 7.82 -15.42 7.94
C LYS A 276 7.02 -16.66 8.36
N LYS A 277 5.74 -16.71 7.96
CA LYS A 277 4.85 -17.84 8.26
C LYS A 277 5.12 -19.07 7.37
N GLN A 278 5.53 -18.86 6.11
CA GLN A 278 5.53 -19.92 5.09
C GLN A 278 6.92 -20.45 4.75
N ALA A 279 7.95 -19.59 4.67
CA ALA A 279 9.29 -20.01 4.28
C ALA A 279 9.93 -20.90 5.35
N LYS A 280 10.60 -21.99 4.88
CA LYS A 280 11.31 -22.96 5.73
C LYS A 280 12.82 -22.87 5.61
N PHE A 281 13.33 -21.76 5.07
CA PHE A 281 14.73 -21.45 4.86
C PHE A 281 15.04 -20.05 5.43
N ASN A 282 16.32 -19.75 5.60
CA ASN A 282 16.76 -18.41 5.97
C ASN A 282 16.59 -17.46 4.80
N TYR A 283 15.94 -16.33 5.02
CA TYR A 283 15.65 -15.31 4.00
C TYR A 283 16.07 -13.93 4.46
N GLY A 284 16.20 -13.03 3.50
CA GLY A 284 16.45 -11.61 3.78
C GLY A 284 15.80 -10.70 2.74
N GLN A 285 15.96 -9.41 2.98
CA GLN A 285 15.52 -8.34 2.08
C GLN A 285 16.74 -7.52 1.65
N SER A 286 16.73 -7.05 0.41
CA SER A 286 17.68 -6.10 -0.14
C SER A 286 16.97 -5.06 -0.99
N MET A 287 17.66 -3.96 -1.26
CA MET A 287 17.18 -2.96 -2.22
C MET A 287 17.03 -3.57 -3.61
N LEU A 288 16.19 -2.96 -4.43
CA LEU A 288 16.05 -3.33 -5.84
C LEU A 288 17.40 -3.24 -6.56
N PRO A 289 17.68 -4.14 -7.51
CA PRO A 289 18.91 -4.11 -8.28
C PRO A 289 19.01 -2.86 -9.14
N LEU A 290 20.21 -2.30 -9.25
CA LEU A 290 20.51 -1.18 -10.14
C LEU A 290 20.77 -1.69 -11.56
N ASP A 291 20.13 -1.08 -12.54
CA ASP A 291 20.49 -1.22 -13.94
C ASP A 291 21.53 -0.17 -14.33
N THR A 292 22.77 -0.58 -14.40
CA THR A 292 23.91 0.33 -14.69
C THR A 292 23.90 0.87 -16.12
N GLU A 293 23.13 0.27 -17.02
CA GLU A 293 22.90 0.80 -18.37
C GLU A 293 21.82 1.89 -18.41
N ALA A 294 20.97 1.98 -17.39
CA ALA A 294 19.94 3.00 -17.27
C ALA A 294 20.40 4.19 -16.42
N SER A 295 21.17 3.94 -15.36
CA SER A 295 21.67 4.98 -14.46
C SER A 295 22.92 4.50 -13.72
N SER A 296 23.82 5.42 -13.41
CA SER A 296 24.98 5.16 -12.53
C SER A 296 24.62 5.19 -11.04
N MET A 297 23.44 5.69 -10.68
CA MET A 297 23.02 5.87 -9.29
C MET A 297 21.56 5.41 -9.11
N ARG A 298 21.27 4.94 -7.89
CA ARG A 298 19.91 4.73 -7.42
C ARG A 298 19.27 6.06 -7.07
N GLN A 299 18.00 6.22 -7.40
CA GLN A 299 17.13 7.29 -6.88
C GLN A 299 16.22 6.70 -5.77
N ASN A 300 15.02 7.19 -5.57
CA ASN A 300 14.08 6.63 -4.62
C ASN A 300 13.12 5.66 -5.29
N SER A 301 12.66 4.64 -4.55
CA SER A 301 11.46 3.91 -4.94
C SER A 301 10.21 4.77 -4.73
N VAL A 302 9.11 4.42 -5.39
CA VAL A 302 7.79 5.00 -5.14
C VAL A 302 6.93 4.03 -4.34
N ILE A 303 6.07 4.59 -3.50
CA ILE A 303 5.19 3.78 -2.65
C ILE A 303 4.21 2.95 -3.48
N GLY A 304 3.83 1.83 -2.89
CA GLY A 304 2.59 1.12 -3.18
C GLY A 304 1.77 1.00 -1.91
N GLY A 305 0.67 0.26 -1.99
CA GLY A 305 -0.23 0.10 -0.86
C GLY A 305 -1.41 1.04 -0.92
N ALA A 306 -1.95 1.46 0.23
CA ALA A 306 -3.22 2.15 0.26
C ALA A 306 -3.34 3.18 1.37
N THR A 307 -4.33 4.03 1.22
CA THR A 307 -4.73 5.08 2.13
C THR A 307 -6.23 4.98 2.41
N LEU A 308 -6.68 5.55 3.51
CA LEU A 308 -8.08 5.54 3.95
C LEU A 308 -8.76 6.84 3.56
N TRP A 309 -9.75 6.74 2.69
CA TRP A 309 -10.58 7.86 2.25
C TRP A 309 -11.86 7.92 3.07
N VAL A 310 -12.19 9.10 3.58
CA VAL A 310 -13.47 9.36 4.24
C VAL A 310 -14.49 9.82 3.20
N LEU A 311 -15.64 9.18 3.17
CA LEU A 311 -16.72 9.52 2.22
C LEU A 311 -17.74 10.43 2.89
N LYS A 312 -18.27 11.41 2.12
CA LYS A 312 -19.31 12.33 2.57
C LYS A 312 -20.68 11.66 2.56
N GLY A 313 -21.60 12.17 3.36
CA GLY A 313 -23.00 11.72 3.40
C GLY A 313 -23.39 11.03 4.69
N HIS A 314 -22.57 11.14 5.72
CA HIS A 314 -22.80 10.62 7.07
C HIS A 314 -22.96 11.75 8.10
N ASP A 315 -23.40 11.43 9.30
CA ASP A 315 -23.63 12.39 10.36
C ASP A 315 -22.34 12.85 11.05
N ASN A 316 -22.37 14.04 11.67
CA ASN A 316 -21.19 14.58 12.33
C ASN A 316 -20.67 13.70 13.47
N ASP A 317 -21.55 12.98 14.17
CA ASP A 317 -21.14 12.10 15.25
C ASP A 317 -20.39 10.86 14.72
N GLU A 318 -20.83 10.32 13.58
CA GLU A 318 -20.13 9.25 12.86
C GLU A 318 -18.74 9.72 12.42
N TYR A 319 -18.61 10.96 11.91
CA TYR A 319 -17.30 11.53 11.57
C TYR A 319 -16.37 11.75 12.75
N LYS A 320 -16.89 12.02 13.96
CA LYS A 320 -16.07 12.04 15.19
C LYS A 320 -15.52 10.63 15.47
N GLY A 321 -16.33 9.59 15.28
CA GLY A 321 -15.90 8.20 15.36
C GLY A 321 -14.80 7.87 14.36
N VAL A 322 -14.95 8.32 13.10
CA VAL A 322 -13.90 8.23 12.08
C VAL A 322 -12.61 8.91 12.55
N ALA A 323 -12.68 10.15 13.03
CA ALA A 323 -11.51 10.90 13.48
C ALA A 323 -10.79 10.22 14.66
N LYS A 324 -11.52 9.75 15.65
CA LYS A 324 -10.95 9.00 16.78
C LYS A 324 -10.25 7.72 16.33
N PHE A 325 -10.84 7.01 15.39
CA PHE A 325 -10.19 5.83 14.81
C PHE A 325 -8.92 6.20 14.04
N MET A 326 -8.92 7.29 13.25
CA MET A 326 -7.73 7.75 12.54
C MET A 326 -6.61 8.18 13.50
N THR A 327 -6.93 8.84 14.62
CA THR A 327 -5.98 9.16 15.70
C THR A 327 -5.37 7.88 16.29
N TYR A 328 -6.21 6.90 16.64
CA TYR A 328 -5.75 5.61 17.14
C TYR A 328 -4.84 4.89 16.13
N LEU A 329 -5.30 4.81 14.87
CA LEU A 329 -4.60 4.10 13.81
C LEU A 329 -3.22 4.71 13.49
N SER A 330 -3.08 6.04 13.60
CA SER A 330 -1.82 6.75 13.36
C SER A 330 -0.92 6.86 14.58
N SER A 331 -1.33 6.32 15.74
CA SER A 331 -0.48 6.31 16.93
C SER A 331 0.83 5.55 16.71
N PRO A 332 1.93 5.95 17.33
CA PRO A 332 3.23 5.28 17.17
C PRO A 332 3.17 3.79 17.52
N GLU A 333 2.40 3.43 18.54
CA GLU A 333 2.25 2.05 19.02
C GLU A 333 1.55 1.17 17.98
N VAL A 334 0.42 1.61 17.42
CA VAL A 334 -0.33 0.86 16.42
C VAL A 334 0.47 0.76 15.13
N GLN A 335 1.10 1.86 14.68
CA GLN A 335 1.88 1.87 13.46
C GLN A 335 3.19 1.08 13.58
N SER A 336 3.86 1.10 14.73
CA SER A 336 5.03 0.26 14.99
C SER A 336 4.65 -1.23 14.98
N TRP A 337 3.57 -1.61 15.67
CA TRP A 337 3.05 -2.98 15.65
C TRP A 337 2.66 -3.42 14.23
N TRP A 338 1.92 -2.58 13.50
CA TRP A 338 1.50 -2.86 12.12
C TRP A 338 2.71 -3.10 11.21
N HIS A 339 3.72 -2.22 11.29
CA HIS A 339 4.98 -2.37 10.55
C HIS A 339 5.67 -3.70 10.87
N GLN A 340 5.89 -3.99 12.15
CA GLN A 340 6.63 -5.18 12.60
C GLN A 340 5.93 -6.50 12.24
N GLU A 341 4.60 -6.49 12.19
CA GLU A 341 3.83 -7.67 11.85
C GLU A 341 3.65 -7.90 10.34
N THR A 342 3.60 -6.82 9.56
CA THR A 342 3.22 -6.90 8.15
C THR A 342 4.38 -6.68 7.19
N GLY A 343 5.37 -5.85 7.56
CA GLY A 343 6.42 -5.34 6.68
C GLY A 343 5.99 -4.13 5.83
N TYR A 344 4.78 -3.58 6.03
CA TYR A 344 4.48 -2.22 5.56
C TYR A 344 5.41 -1.22 6.23
N VAL A 345 5.79 -0.15 5.57
CA VAL A 345 6.59 0.89 6.22
C VAL A 345 5.77 1.59 7.32
N PRO A 346 6.37 1.98 8.44
CA PRO A 346 5.71 2.86 9.40
C PRO A 346 5.38 4.17 8.68
N ILE A 347 4.14 4.65 8.81
CA ILE A 347 3.73 5.87 8.10
C ILE A 347 4.22 7.16 8.79
N THR A 348 4.67 7.06 10.05
CA THR A 348 5.16 8.19 10.85
C THR A 348 6.61 7.98 11.29
N LYS A 349 7.31 9.10 11.52
CA LYS A 349 8.68 9.12 12.05
C LYS A 349 8.72 8.54 13.46
N SER A 350 7.74 8.89 14.29
CA SER A 350 7.64 8.41 15.67
C SER A 350 7.46 6.89 15.74
N ALA A 351 6.69 6.28 14.85
CA ALA A 351 6.54 4.82 14.76
C ALA A 351 7.83 4.13 14.32
N TYR A 352 8.58 4.74 13.37
CA TYR A 352 9.88 4.23 12.96
C TYR A 352 10.90 4.27 14.11
N GLU A 353 10.99 5.39 14.83
CA GLU A 353 11.87 5.52 15.99
C GLU A 353 11.47 4.59 17.14
N LEU A 354 10.18 4.35 17.34
CA LEU A 354 9.69 3.36 18.31
C LEU A 354 10.16 1.95 17.95
N SER A 355 10.03 1.55 16.67
CA SER A 355 10.49 0.24 16.20
C SER A 355 12.01 0.07 16.37
N LYS A 356 12.81 1.13 16.13
CA LYS A 356 14.25 1.15 16.41
C LYS A 356 14.55 0.96 17.89
N LYS A 357 13.86 1.72 18.75
CA LYS A 357 14.01 1.64 20.20
C LYS A 357 13.64 0.28 20.77
N GLN A 358 12.67 -0.41 20.16
CA GLN A 358 12.29 -1.78 20.50
C GLN A 358 13.28 -2.84 20.03
N GLY A 359 14.33 -2.47 19.31
CA GLY A 359 15.34 -3.41 18.79
C GLY A 359 14.85 -4.26 17.60
N PHE A 360 13.77 -3.86 16.94
CA PHE A 360 13.16 -4.69 15.89
C PHE A 360 14.11 -4.95 14.72
N TYR A 361 14.82 -3.94 14.25
CA TYR A 361 15.75 -4.06 13.10
C TYR A 361 17.03 -4.82 13.43
N GLN A 362 17.45 -4.86 14.71
CA GLN A 362 18.58 -5.67 15.15
C GLN A 362 18.22 -7.16 15.14
N THR A 363 16.99 -7.51 15.51
CA THR A 363 16.50 -8.90 15.54
C THR A 363 15.94 -9.37 14.21
N ASN A 364 15.60 -8.44 13.30
CA ASN A 364 15.08 -8.73 11.96
C ASN A 364 15.82 -7.89 10.90
N PRO A 365 17.12 -8.19 10.64
CA PRO A 365 17.94 -7.40 9.72
C PRO A 365 17.33 -7.28 8.32
N GLY A 366 17.42 -6.09 7.74
CA GLY A 366 16.91 -5.78 6.39
C GLY A 366 15.43 -5.43 6.33
N THR A 367 14.66 -5.54 7.42
CA THR A 367 13.25 -5.14 7.42
C THR A 367 13.03 -3.62 7.35
N ASP A 368 14.09 -2.84 7.48
CA ASP A 368 14.12 -1.39 7.23
C ASP A 368 14.45 -1.03 5.77
N THR A 369 14.78 -1.99 4.91
CA THR A 369 15.13 -1.75 3.50
C THR A 369 14.09 -0.91 2.77
N ALA A 370 12.80 -1.17 2.99
CA ALA A 370 11.72 -0.44 2.34
C ALA A 370 11.72 1.06 2.67
N ILE A 371 11.93 1.42 3.95
CA ILE A 371 11.98 2.82 4.38
C ILE A 371 13.26 3.50 3.92
N LEU A 372 14.39 2.78 3.92
CA LEU A 372 15.67 3.29 3.42
C LEU A 372 15.60 3.59 1.92
N GLN A 373 14.99 2.72 1.12
CA GLN A 373 14.77 2.93 -0.31
C GLN A 373 13.91 4.15 -0.64
N LEU A 374 12.86 4.39 0.15
CA LEU A 374 11.96 5.54 -0.02
C LEU A 374 12.67 6.87 0.22
N ASN A 375 13.68 6.87 1.09
CA ASN A 375 14.33 8.09 1.59
C ASN A 375 15.81 8.15 1.20
N LEU A 376 16.22 7.41 0.17
CA LEU A 376 17.64 7.32 -0.22
C LEU A 376 18.20 8.67 -0.68
N ASN A 377 17.40 9.43 -1.44
CA ASN A 377 17.73 10.75 -1.96
C ASN A 377 16.56 11.73 -1.83
N GLN A 378 16.80 13.00 -2.11
CA GLN A 378 15.71 13.95 -2.31
C GLN A 378 14.89 13.53 -3.54
N PRO A 379 13.55 13.48 -3.43
CA PRO A 379 12.70 13.09 -4.55
C PRO A 379 12.84 14.06 -5.74
N THR A 380 12.91 13.51 -6.93
CA THR A 380 12.82 14.25 -8.20
C THR A 380 11.39 14.21 -8.75
N PRO A 381 11.07 14.96 -9.81
CA PRO A 381 9.80 14.80 -10.52
C PRO A 381 9.50 13.37 -10.99
N ASN A 382 10.54 12.55 -11.21
CA ASN A 382 10.43 11.17 -11.66
C ASN A 382 10.28 10.15 -10.51
N SER A 383 10.67 10.51 -9.27
CA SER A 383 10.72 9.59 -8.12
C SER A 383 9.82 10.00 -6.94
N ARG A 384 9.06 11.10 -7.06
CA ARG A 384 8.18 11.57 -5.97
C ARG A 384 6.84 10.83 -5.88
N GLY A 385 6.49 10.04 -6.90
CA GLY A 385 5.22 9.32 -7.00
C GLY A 385 4.56 9.44 -8.36
N LEU A 386 3.32 8.96 -8.46
CA LEU A 386 2.53 8.89 -9.69
C LEU A 386 1.11 9.39 -9.43
N ARG A 387 0.58 10.26 -10.31
CA ARG A 387 -0.77 10.82 -10.16
C ARG A 387 -1.50 10.83 -11.51
N PHE A 388 -1.76 9.63 -12.04
CA PHE A 388 -2.43 9.46 -13.33
C PHE A 388 -3.91 9.14 -13.16
N GLY A 389 -4.77 9.78 -13.95
CA GLY A 389 -6.19 9.42 -14.02
C GLY A 389 -6.41 8.06 -14.68
N ASN A 390 -7.44 7.33 -14.28
CA ASN A 390 -7.73 5.97 -14.75
C ASN A 390 -6.56 4.99 -14.59
N PHE A 391 -5.66 5.23 -13.64
CA PHE A 391 -4.41 4.47 -13.55
C PHE A 391 -4.63 2.99 -13.16
N VAL A 392 -5.74 2.67 -12.49
CA VAL A 392 -6.14 1.28 -12.24
C VAL A 392 -6.24 0.49 -13.55
N GLN A 393 -7.02 1.02 -14.52
CA GLN A 393 -7.20 0.38 -15.83
C GLN A 393 -5.92 0.43 -16.66
N ILE A 394 -5.11 1.47 -16.52
CA ILE A 394 -3.83 1.59 -17.22
C ILE A 394 -2.84 0.56 -16.72
N ARG A 395 -2.78 0.31 -15.40
CA ARG A 395 -1.92 -0.73 -14.81
C ARG A 395 -2.33 -2.13 -15.31
N ASP A 396 -3.64 -2.38 -15.51
CA ASP A 396 -4.11 -3.62 -16.12
C ASP A 396 -3.63 -3.77 -17.57
N ILE A 397 -3.68 -2.68 -18.36
CA ILE A 397 -3.15 -2.65 -19.73
C ILE A 397 -1.64 -2.95 -19.74
N ILE A 398 -0.87 -2.34 -18.84
CA ILE A 398 0.58 -2.61 -18.74
C ILE A 398 0.82 -4.09 -18.39
N ASN A 399 0.04 -4.65 -17.48
CA ASN A 399 0.14 -6.07 -17.12
C ASN A 399 -0.16 -7.00 -18.31
N GLU A 400 -1.23 -6.72 -19.06
CA GLU A 400 -1.57 -7.48 -20.28
C GLU A 400 -0.43 -7.46 -21.31
N GLU A 401 0.14 -6.29 -21.55
CA GLU A 401 1.23 -6.15 -22.52
C GLU A 401 2.54 -6.82 -22.03
N MET A 402 2.82 -6.77 -20.73
CA MET A 402 3.95 -7.50 -20.15
C MET A 402 3.75 -9.02 -20.22
N GLU A 403 2.55 -9.52 -19.97
CA GLU A 403 2.22 -10.94 -20.14
C GLU A 403 2.38 -11.41 -21.60
N ALA A 404 2.10 -10.52 -22.56
CA ALA A 404 2.37 -10.79 -23.98
C ALA A 404 3.88 -10.87 -24.30
N ILE A 405 4.73 -10.20 -23.52
CA ILE A 405 6.19 -10.36 -23.61
C ILE A 405 6.59 -11.73 -23.03
N TRP A 406 6.09 -12.10 -21.85
CA TRP A 406 6.48 -13.34 -21.16
C TRP A 406 6.07 -14.59 -21.92
N ASN A 407 4.92 -14.57 -22.58
CA ASN A 407 4.44 -15.69 -23.40
C ASN A 407 4.99 -15.68 -24.84
N GLY A 408 5.84 -14.69 -25.19
CA GLY A 408 6.50 -14.59 -26.50
C GLY A 408 5.61 -14.08 -27.63
N SER A 409 4.36 -13.66 -27.38
CA SER A 409 3.44 -13.18 -28.42
C SER A 409 3.75 -11.77 -28.93
N LYS A 410 4.48 -10.96 -28.12
CA LYS A 410 4.95 -9.63 -28.50
C LYS A 410 6.41 -9.41 -28.10
N SER A 411 7.14 -8.62 -28.90
CA SER A 411 8.40 -8.04 -28.45
C SER A 411 8.16 -6.99 -27.35
N SER A 412 9.12 -6.77 -26.47
CA SER A 412 9.05 -5.72 -25.43
C SER A 412 8.83 -4.33 -26.04
N SER A 413 9.40 -4.05 -27.21
CA SER A 413 9.16 -2.79 -27.92
C SER A 413 7.68 -2.62 -28.31
N ASN A 414 7.11 -3.60 -29.02
CA ASN A 414 5.72 -3.53 -29.47
C ASN A 414 4.73 -3.51 -28.30
N ALA A 415 5.00 -4.26 -27.23
CA ALA A 415 4.18 -4.31 -26.05
C ALA A 415 4.17 -2.96 -25.31
N MET A 416 5.34 -2.35 -25.07
CA MET A 416 5.42 -1.06 -24.38
C MET A 416 4.85 0.09 -25.21
N ASP A 417 5.02 0.07 -26.55
CA ASP A 417 4.39 1.05 -27.43
C ASP A 417 2.85 0.92 -27.40
N ALA A 418 2.34 -0.30 -27.39
CA ALA A 418 0.89 -0.56 -27.23
C ALA A 418 0.38 -0.11 -25.87
N ALA A 419 1.10 -0.40 -24.77
CA ALA A 419 0.75 0.04 -23.43
C ALA A 419 0.70 1.58 -23.32
N ALA A 420 1.70 2.27 -23.83
CA ALA A 420 1.75 3.72 -23.86
C ALA A 420 0.59 4.31 -24.68
N LYS A 421 0.31 3.78 -25.88
CA LYS A 421 -0.81 4.22 -26.73
C LYS A 421 -2.15 4.04 -26.05
N ARG A 422 -2.43 2.84 -25.52
CA ARG A 422 -3.69 2.51 -24.84
C ARG A 422 -3.85 3.31 -23.55
N GLY A 423 -2.79 3.46 -22.76
CA GLY A 423 -2.76 4.25 -21.54
C GLY A 423 -3.03 5.73 -21.81
N ASN A 424 -2.40 6.32 -22.82
CA ASN A 424 -2.62 7.70 -23.23
C ASN A 424 -4.07 7.97 -23.66
N ALA A 425 -4.74 7.01 -24.29
CA ALA A 425 -6.15 7.14 -24.61
C ALA A 425 -7.04 7.26 -23.34
N LEU A 426 -6.71 6.50 -22.30
CA LEU A 426 -7.40 6.58 -21.00
C LEU A 426 -7.08 7.88 -20.25
N LEU A 427 -5.84 8.37 -20.32
CA LEU A 427 -5.47 9.68 -19.75
C LEU A 427 -6.28 10.81 -20.41
N ARG A 428 -6.39 10.82 -21.77
CA ARG A 428 -7.22 11.82 -22.49
C ARG A 428 -8.69 11.72 -22.14
N LYS A 429 -9.22 10.51 -21.90
CA LYS A 429 -10.61 10.30 -21.42
C LYS A 429 -10.81 10.92 -20.05
N PHE A 430 -9.87 10.67 -19.11
CA PHE A 430 -9.93 11.21 -17.74
C PHE A 430 -9.84 12.75 -17.76
N GLU A 431 -8.90 13.30 -18.50
CA GLU A 431 -8.72 14.74 -18.65
C GLU A 431 -10.01 15.44 -19.11
N ARG A 432 -10.65 14.94 -20.20
CA ARG A 432 -11.89 15.52 -20.71
C ARG A 432 -13.05 15.45 -19.71
N ALA A 433 -13.07 14.44 -18.85
CA ALA A 433 -14.13 14.28 -17.84
C ALA A 433 -13.92 15.15 -16.59
N ASN A 434 -12.71 15.71 -16.38
CA ASN A 434 -12.34 16.36 -15.12
C ASN A 434 -11.74 17.78 -15.31
N ARG A 435 -11.78 18.32 -16.51
CA ARG A 435 -11.50 19.75 -16.82
C ARG A 435 -12.56 20.68 -16.27
#